data_4a3e66f523e96401610392f6dabc0adf
#
_entry.id   4a3e66f523e96401610392f6dabc0adf
#
_cell.length_a   1.000
_cell.length_b   1.000
_cell.length_c   1.000
_cell.angle_alpha   90.00
_cell.angle_beta   90.00
_cell.angle_gamma   90.00
#
_symmetry.space_group_name_H-M   'P 1'
#
loop_
_entity.id
_entity.type
_entity.pdbx_description
1 polymer ?
#
loop_
_entity_poly.entity_id
_entity_poly.type
_entity_poly.pdbx_seq_one_letter_code
_entity_poly.pdbx_strand_id
1 'polypeptide(L)'
;MQTKPGSKKDINLFQQLDGIVRILRSPEGCPWDQQQTGTTLKKYLLEETTELVQAIETGDAEHIREEIGDMYFILTLLALIYEEKDGIPVTDPVQKICEKMVRRHPHVFERVTEGKPRNVLSEQELQEQWERIKQEEKKSHFDNQNQANQASEGG
;
A
#
# COMPACT_ATOMS: atom_id res chain seq x y z
N MET A 1 -2.55 22.86 9.76
CA MET A 1 -2.88 22.67 8.34
C MET A 1 -3.78 21.44 8.24
N GLN A 2 -5.08 21.61 8.02
CA GLN A 2 -6.02 20.49 7.89
C GLN A 2 -5.81 19.89 6.49
N THR A 3 -5.24 18.69 6.42
CA THR A 3 -5.28 17.91 5.19
C THR A 3 -6.74 17.50 4.96
N LYS A 4 -7.41 18.15 4.02
CA LYS A 4 -8.71 17.67 3.53
C LYS A 4 -8.51 16.25 2.99
N PRO A 5 -9.39 15.28 3.33
CA PRO A 5 -9.39 14.00 2.65
C PRO A 5 -9.52 14.25 1.14
N GLY A 6 -8.80 13.46 0.34
CA GLY A 6 -8.73 13.60 -1.11
C GLY A 6 -10.08 13.88 -1.73
N SER A 7 -10.11 14.74 -2.74
CA SER A 7 -11.37 15.13 -3.38
C SER A 7 -11.99 13.90 -4.07
N LYS A 8 -13.32 13.89 -4.29
CA LYS A 8 -13.99 12.84 -5.08
C LYS A 8 -13.34 12.63 -6.46
N LYS A 9 -12.61 13.63 -6.95
CA LYS A 9 -11.88 13.61 -8.21
C LYS A 9 -10.65 12.71 -8.14
N ASP A 10 -9.94 12.71 -7.00
CA ASP A 10 -8.72 11.90 -6.80
C ASP A 10 -9.04 10.40 -6.66
N ILE A 11 -10.16 10.06 -6.00
CA ILE A 11 -10.68 8.68 -5.93
C ILE A 11 -10.99 8.15 -7.34
N ASN A 12 -11.54 9.01 -8.20
CA ASN A 12 -11.85 8.64 -9.59
C ASN A 12 -10.58 8.35 -10.41
N LEU A 13 -9.48 9.03 -10.17
CA LEU A 13 -8.21 8.81 -10.89
C LEU A 13 -7.59 7.44 -10.57
N PHE A 14 -7.61 6.98 -9.33
CA PHE A 14 -7.16 5.63 -8.98
C PHE A 14 -8.02 4.54 -9.61
N GLN A 15 -9.34 4.73 -9.64
CA GLN A 15 -10.26 3.83 -10.35
C GLN A 15 -10.00 3.85 -11.86
N GLN A 16 -9.69 5.01 -12.43
CA GLN A 16 -9.35 5.15 -13.84
C GLN A 16 -8.03 4.39 -14.16
N LEU A 17 -7.01 4.51 -13.31
CA LEU A 17 -5.77 3.76 -13.48
C LEU A 17 -5.99 2.25 -13.42
N ASP A 18 -6.76 1.76 -12.43
CA ASP A 18 -7.15 0.33 -12.37
C ASP A 18 -7.85 -0.12 -13.65
N GLY A 19 -8.81 0.67 -14.15
CA GLY A 19 -9.49 0.39 -15.41
C GLY A 19 -8.54 0.31 -16.62
N ILE A 20 -7.59 1.22 -16.71
CA ILE A 20 -6.56 1.23 -17.78
C ILE A 20 -5.71 -0.04 -17.70
N VAL A 21 -5.21 -0.40 -16.52
CA VAL A 21 -4.37 -1.59 -16.34
C VAL A 21 -5.14 -2.88 -16.68
N ARG A 22 -6.43 -2.96 -16.32
CA ARG A 22 -7.29 -4.09 -16.71
C ARG A 22 -7.46 -4.20 -18.22
N ILE A 23 -7.61 -3.08 -18.92
CA ILE A 23 -7.68 -3.06 -20.39
C ILE A 23 -6.34 -3.52 -20.99
N LEU A 24 -5.21 -3.05 -20.49
CA LEU A 24 -3.87 -3.45 -20.95
C LEU A 24 -3.64 -4.97 -20.80
N ARG A 25 -4.15 -5.58 -19.74
CA ARG A 25 -4.04 -7.03 -19.49
C ARG A 25 -5.15 -7.87 -20.14
N SER A 26 -6.19 -7.25 -20.68
CA SER A 26 -7.28 -7.98 -21.34
C SER A 26 -6.77 -8.73 -22.61
N PRO A 27 -7.51 -9.73 -23.12
CA PRO A 27 -7.13 -10.44 -24.34
C PRO A 27 -6.91 -9.53 -25.56
N GLU A 28 -7.59 -8.40 -25.61
CA GLU A 28 -7.46 -7.38 -26.66
C GLU A 28 -6.41 -6.28 -26.30
N GLY A 29 -5.72 -6.42 -25.17
CA GLY A 29 -4.81 -5.43 -24.62
C GLY A 29 -3.39 -5.54 -25.14
N CYS A 30 -2.43 -5.12 -24.34
CA CYS A 30 -1.01 -5.09 -24.68
C CYS A 30 -0.35 -6.45 -24.45
N PRO A 31 0.30 -7.07 -25.46
CA PRO A 31 0.97 -8.35 -25.30
C PRO A 31 2.07 -8.34 -24.22
N TRP A 32 2.72 -7.22 -24.02
CA TRP A 32 3.73 -7.06 -22.97
C TRP A 32 3.10 -7.15 -21.58
N ASP A 33 2.03 -6.39 -21.32
CA ASP A 33 1.32 -6.38 -20.03
C ASP A 33 0.69 -7.75 -19.73
N GLN A 34 0.15 -8.43 -20.75
CA GLN A 34 -0.45 -9.76 -20.60
C GLN A 34 0.57 -10.81 -20.12
N GLN A 35 1.83 -10.71 -20.56
CA GLN A 35 2.89 -11.66 -20.22
C GLN A 35 3.51 -11.41 -18.85
N GLN A 36 3.24 -10.26 -18.21
CA GLN A 36 3.85 -9.94 -16.93
C GLN A 36 3.33 -10.85 -15.81
N THR A 37 4.25 -11.21 -14.93
CA THR A 37 4.04 -11.96 -13.69
C THR A 37 4.68 -11.20 -12.53
N GLY A 38 4.37 -11.56 -11.29
CA GLY A 38 5.04 -10.98 -10.13
C GLY A 38 6.58 -11.15 -10.19
N THR A 39 7.05 -12.23 -10.81
CA THR A 39 8.49 -12.47 -10.97
C THR A 39 9.10 -11.56 -12.02
N THR A 40 8.45 -11.36 -13.17
CA THR A 40 8.99 -10.51 -14.24
C THR A 40 8.97 -9.03 -13.86
N LEU A 41 8.02 -8.61 -13.02
CA LEU A 41 7.92 -7.23 -12.56
C LEU A 41 9.00 -6.82 -11.53
N LYS A 42 9.71 -7.76 -10.92
CA LYS A 42 10.74 -7.43 -9.91
C LYS A 42 11.79 -6.44 -10.42
N LYS A 43 12.26 -6.63 -11.65
CA LYS A 43 13.26 -5.74 -12.25
C LYS A 43 12.72 -4.34 -12.47
N TYR A 44 11.48 -4.22 -12.96
CA TYR A 44 10.83 -2.93 -13.19
C TYR A 44 10.57 -2.19 -11.88
N LEU A 45 10.13 -2.86 -10.82
CA LEU A 45 10.02 -2.26 -9.49
C LEU A 45 11.35 -1.67 -8.99
N LEU A 46 12.46 -2.33 -9.27
CA LEU A 46 13.79 -1.82 -8.90
C LEU A 46 14.21 -0.65 -9.80
N GLU A 47 13.93 -0.71 -11.09
CA GLU A 47 14.19 0.35 -12.06
C GLU A 47 13.42 1.62 -11.66
N GLU A 48 12.10 1.56 -11.56
CA GLU A 48 11.25 2.71 -11.17
C GLU A 48 11.61 3.26 -9.78
N THR A 49 11.95 2.38 -8.82
CA THR A 49 12.42 2.84 -7.50
C THR A 49 13.73 3.61 -7.62
N THR A 50 14.64 3.16 -8.47
CA THR A 50 15.94 3.83 -8.68
C THR A 50 15.75 5.18 -9.37
N GLU A 51 14.88 5.25 -10.38
CA GLU A 51 14.57 6.48 -11.12
C GLU A 51 13.88 7.50 -10.21
N LEU A 52 12.94 7.06 -9.37
CA LEU A 52 12.31 7.92 -8.37
C LEU A 52 13.34 8.46 -7.35
N VAL A 53 14.27 7.63 -6.87
CA VAL A 53 15.35 8.09 -5.96
C VAL A 53 16.21 9.15 -6.65
N GLN A 54 16.62 8.91 -7.89
CA GLN A 54 17.41 9.89 -8.68
C GLN A 54 16.65 11.20 -8.91
N ALA A 55 15.35 11.11 -9.23
CA ALA A 55 14.51 12.29 -9.37
C ALA A 55 14.44 13.12 -8.08
N ILE A 56 14.31 12.45 -6.91
CA ILE A 56 14.33 13.12 -5.60
C ILE A 56 15.69 13.80 -5.34
N GLU A 57 16.80 13.14 -5.69
CA GLU A 57 18.15 13.69 -5.51
C GLU A 57 18.39 14.94 -6.36
N THR A 58 17.84 14.98 -7.58
CA THR A 58 17.93 16.15 -8.44
C THR A 58 17.01 17.29 -8.01
N GLY A 59 15.92 17.00 -7.28
CA GLY A 59 14.93 17.97 -6.85
C GLY A 59 14.02 18.50 -7.98
N ASP A 60 14.02 17.84 -9.14
CA ASP A 60 13.13 18.19 -10.26
C ASP A 60 11.69 17.69 -9.96
N ALA A 61 10.81 18.67 -9.71
CA ALA A 61 9.44 18.38 -9.32
C ALA A 61 8.61 17.72 -10.44
N GLU A 62 8.89 17.97 -11.70
CA GLU A 62 8.22 17.31 -12.82
C GLU A 62 8.65 15.86 -12.92
N HIS A 63 9.96 15.63 -12.88
CA HIS A 63 10.53 14.27 -12.90
C HIS A 63 10.03 13.44 -11.70
N ILE A 64 10.04 14.00 -10.48
CA ILE A 64 9.49 13.32 -9.30
C ILE A 64 8.01 12.91 -9.50
N ARG A 65 7.19 13.77 -10.14
CA ARG A 65 5.78 13.45 -10.42
C ARG A 65 5.62 12.32 -11.44
N GLU A 66 6.46 12.29 -12.46
CA GLU A 66 6.51 11.24 -13.46
C GLU A 66 6.82 9.89 -12.79
N GLU A 67 7.92 9.82 -12.06
CA GLU A 67 8.36 8.59 -11.40
C GLU A 67 7.37 8.07 -10.32
N ILE A 68 6.70 8.97 -9.59
CA ILE A 68 5.59 8.57 -8.71
C ILE A 68 4.45 7.95 -9.52
N GLY A 69 4.15 8.48 -10.69
CA GLY A 69 3.14 7.93 -11.60
C GLY A 69 3.49 6.53 -12.07
N ASP A 70 4.74 6.29 -12.46
CA ASP A 70 5.24 5.00 -12.91
C ASP A 70 5.22 3.96 -11.78
N MET A 71 5.58 4.36 -10.56
CA MET A 71 5.40 3.52 -9.37
C MET A 71 3.93 3.15 -9.14
N TYR A 72 2.97 4.08 -9.28
CA TYR A 72 1.54 3.75 -9.18
C TYR A 72 1.11 2.75 -10.25
N PHE A 73 1.59 2.89 -11.47
CA PHE A 73 1.29 1.96 -12.57
C PHE A 73 1.81 0.56 -12.25
N ILE A 74 3.09 0.41 -11.92
CA ILE A 74 3.70 -0.90 -11.61
C ILE A 74 3.03 -1.57 -10.41
N LEU A 75 2.71 -0.82 -9.35
CA LEU A 75 2.03 -1.37 -8.18
C LEU A 75 0.59 -1.81 -8.50
N THR A 76 -0.14 -1.06 -9.34
CA THR A 76 -1.49 -1.43 -9.77
C THR A 76 -1.46 -2.68 -10.65
N LEU A 77 -0.52 -2.76 -11.59
CA LEU A 77 -0.30 -3.94 -12.43
C LEU A 77 0.04 -5.17 -11.58
N LEU A 78 0.93 -5.03 -10.60
CA LEU A 78 1.28 -6.11 -9.68
C LEU A 78 0.07 -6.56 -8.87
N ALA A 79 -0.72 -5.63 -8.33
CA ALA A 79 -1.93 -5.95 -7.57
C ALA A 79 -2.94 -6.72 -8.42
N LEU A 80 -3.15 -6.32 -9.69
CA LEU A 80 -4.03 -7.03 -10.62
C LEU A 80 -3.53 -8.45 -10.93
N ILE A 81 -2.22 -8.64 -11.11
CA ILE A 81 -1.64 -9.98 -11.32
C ILE A 81 -1.95 -10.91 -10.15
N TYR A 82 -1.88 -10.42 -8.90
CA TYR A 82 -2.21 -11.20 -7.72
C TYR A 82 -3.73 -11.39 -7.53
N GLU A 83 -4.56 -10.45 -7.98
CA GLU A 83 -6.01 -10.67 -8.08
C GLU A 83 -6.33 -11.82 -9.03
N GLU A 84 -5.73 -11.84 -10.22
CA GLU A 84 -5.92 -12.90 -11.22
C GLU A 84 -5.41 -14.27 -10.74
N LYS A 85 -4.27 -14.28 -10.05
CA LYS A 85 -3.60 -15.51 -9.62
C LYS A 85 -4.20 -16.10 -8.34
N ASP A 86 -4.40 -15.27 -7.34
CA ASP A 86 -4.67 -15.68 -5.94
C ASP A 86 -6.05 -15.19 -5.45
N GLY A 87 -6.81 -14.47 -6.29
CA GLY A 87 -8.12 -13.91 -5.92
C GLY A 87 -8.06 -12.79 -4.88
N ILE A 88 -6.88 -12.17 -4.69
CA ILE A 88 -6.71 -11.06 -3.75
C ILE A 88 -7.16 -9.76 -4.44
N PRO A 89 -8.25 -9.10 -3.99
CA PRO A 89 -8.73 -7.88 -4.62
C PRO A 89 -7.66 -6.79 -4.71
N VAL A 90 -7.59 -6.06 -5.82
CA VAL A 90 -6.64 -4.94 -6.01
C VAL A 90 -6.72 -3.91 -4.88
N THR A 91 -7.88 -3.76 -4.27
CA THR A 91 -8.11 -2.86 -3.14
C THR A 91 -7.57 -3.36 -1.79
N ASP A 92 -7.32 -4.67 -1.64
CA ASP A 92 -6.91 -5.28 -0.37
C ASP A 92 -5.59 -4.72 0.20
N PRO A 93 -4.51 -4.56 -0.60
CA PRO A 93 -3.28 -3.94 -0.10
C PRO A 93 -3.48 -2.51 0.39
N VAL A 94 -4.33 -1.74 -0.28
CA VAL A 94 -4.66 -0.35 0.10
C VAL A 94 -5.46 -0.33 1.39
N GLN A 95 -6.45 -1.19 1.52
CA GLN A 95 -7.23 -1.32 2.75
C GLN A 95 -6.33 -1.70 3.92
N LYS A 96 -5.46 -2.69 3.76
CA LYS A 96 -4.53 -3.13 4.81
C LYS A 96 -3.56 -2.03 5.25
N ILE A 97 -3.03 -1.26 4.32
CA ILE A 97 -2.14 -0.15 4.70
C ILE A 97 -2.91 0.97 5.41
N CYS A 98 -4.13 1.29 5.01
CA CYS A 98 -4.98 2.26 5.70
C CYS A 98 -5.25 1.83 7.15
N GLU A 99 -5.69 0.59 7.37
CA GLU A 99 -5.92 0.03 8.70
C GLU A 99 -4.65 0.04 9.55
N LYS A 100 -3.51 -0.35 8.96
CA LYS A 100 -2.21 -0.33 9.62
C LYS A 100 -1.82 1.08 10.05
N MET A 101 -1.97 2.08 9.19
CA MET A 101 -1.60 3.47 9.50
C MET A 101 -2.49 4.06 10.60
N VAL A 102 -3.79 3.80 10.57
CA VAL A 102 -4.71 4.21 11.63
C VAL A 102 -4.31 3.58 12.97
N ARG A 103 -4.09 2.26 13.00
CA ARG A 103 -3.72 1.52 14.21
C ARG A 103 -2.36 1.97 14.78
N ARG A 104 -1.39 2.28 13.92
CA ARG A 104 -0.05 2.70 14.36
C ARG A 104 0.06 4.17 14.77
N HIS A 105 -1.00 4.95 14.56
CA HIS A 105 -1.03 6.37 14.91
C HIS A 105 -2.22 6.71 15.83
N PRO A 106 -2.39 5.99 16.97
CA PRO A 106 -3.52 6.23 17.87
C PRO A 106 -3.54 7.67 18.41
N HIS A 107 -2.37 8.27 18.64
CA HIS A 107 -2.22 9.68 19.04
C HIS A 107 -2.86 10.68 18.05
N VAL A 108 -3.09 10.26 16.80
CA VAL A 108 -3.77 11.09 15.78
C VAL A 108 -5.24 10.68 15.65
N PHE A 109 -5.50 9.39 15.40
CA PHE A 109 -6.80 8.91 14.97
C PHE A 109 -7.80 8.71 16.10
N GLU A 110 -7.38 8.26 17.29
CA GLU A 110 -8.25 8.20 18.47
C GLU A 110 -8.73 9.58 18.89
N ARG A 111 -7.87 10.59 18.77
CA ARG A 111 -8.26 11.97 19.03
C ARG A 111 -9.38 12.44 18.10
N VAL A 112 -9.30 12.11 16.81
CA VAL A 112 -10.30 12.54 15.82
C VAL A 112 -11.64 11.85 16.07
N THR A 113 -11.62 10.56 16.44
CA THR A 113 -12.83 9.77 16.68
C THR A 113 -13.48 10.04 18.02
N GLU A 114 -12.68 10.32 19.06
CA GLU A 114 -13.16 10.50 20.45
C GLU A 114 -13.24 11.98 20.89
N GLY A 115 -12.92 12.92 20.01
CA GLY A 115 -12.95 14.36 20.32
C GLY A 115 -11.97 14.81 21.40
N LYS A 116 -10.93 14.02 21.66
CA LYS A 116 -9.92 14.31 22.68
C LYS A 116 -8.99 15.46 22.28
N PRO A 117 -8.46 16.25 23.24
CA PRO A 117 -7.48 17.27 22.94
C PRO A 117 -6.19 16.67 22.38
N ARG A 118 -5.44 17.47 21.61
CA ARG A 118 -4.18 17.04 21.00
C ARG A 118 -3.16 16.65 22.10
N ASN A 119 -2.80 15.39 22.16
CA ASN A 119 -1.66 14.94 22.96
C ASN A 119 -0.40 15.08 22.11
N VAL A 120 0.50 15.98 22.50
CA VAL A 120 1.77 16.20 21.81
C VAL A 120 2.78 15.26 22.44
N LEU A 121 3.00 14.12 21.80
CA LEU A 121 4.04 13.18 22.20
C LEU A 121 5.41 13.69 21.71
N SER A 122 6.43 13.47 22.49
CA SER A 122 7.82 13.64 22.07
C SER A 122 8.22 12.60 21.00
N GLU A 123 9.30 12.83 20.29
CA GLU A 123 9.83 11.85 19.32
C GLU A 123 10.10 10.49 19.97
N GLN A 124 10.64 10.48 21.19
CA GLN A 124 10.93 9.25 21.92
C GLN A 124 9.63 8.49 22.25
N GLU A 125 8.59 9.16 22.77
CA GLU A 125 7.29 8.55 23.08
C GLU A 125 6.62 8.00 21.81
N LEU A 126 6.75 8.69 20.68
CA LEU A 126 6.25 8.22 19.39
C LEU A 126 6.97 6.94 18.95
N GLN A 127 8.28 6.89 19.09
CA GLN A 127 9.08 5.72 18.73
C GLN A 127 8.74 4.52 19.64
N GLU A 128 8.63 4.73 20.94
CA GLU A 128 8.25 3.69 21.91
C GLU A 128 6.83 3.15 21.62
N GLN A 129 5.87 4.03 21.33
CA GLN A 129 4.52 3.65 20.92
C GLN A 129 4.53 2.80 19.64
N TRP A 130 5.28 3.24 18.64
CA TRP A 130 5.41 2.53 17.36
C TRP A 130 6.00 1.13 17.52
N GLU A 131 7.09 0.99 18.30
CA GLU A 131 7.72 -0.31 18.53
C GLU A 131 6.82 -1.24 19.36
N ARG A 132 6.10 -0.73 20.35
CA ARG A 132 5.13 -1.52 21.13
C ARG A 132 4.03 -2.07 20.22
N ILE A 133 3.41 -1.24 19.39
CA ILE A 133 2.34 -1.65 18.47
C ILE A 133 2.85 -2.70 17.49
N LYS A 134 4.06 -2.53 16.93
CA LYS A 134 4.68 -3.52 16.03
C LYS A 134 4.92 -4.87 16.72
N GLN A 135 5.28 -4.86 18.01
CA GLN A 135 5.48 -6.09 18.77
C GLN A 135 4.15 -6.81 19.04
N GLU A 136 3.09 -6.06 19.35
CA GLU A 136 1.73 -6.60 19.52
C GLU A 136 1.21 -7.22 18.23
N GLU A 137 1.40 -6.56 17.09
CA GLU A 137 1.04 -7.09 15.76
C GLU A 137 1.75 -8.42 15.45
N LYS A 138 3.06 -8.52 15.77
CA LYS A 138 3.83 -9.75 15.56
C LYS A 138 3.33 -10.90 16.42
N LYS A 139 2.99 -10.64 17.68
CA LYS A 139 2.42 -11.65 18.58
C LYS A 139 1.08 -12.16 18.08
N SER A 140 0.17 -11.25 17.73
CA SER A 140 -1.15 -11.61 17.18
C SER A 140 -1.05 -12.44 15.89
N HIS A 141 -0.11 -12.12 15.02
CA HIS A 141 0.12 -12.89 13.79
C HIS A 141 0.63 -14.30 14.08
N PHE A 142 1.55 -14.45 15.03
CA PHE A 142 2.11 -15.74 15.44
C PHE A 142 1.04 -16.62 16.11
N ASP A 143 0.21 -16.05 16.98
CA ASP A 143 -0.86 -16.78 17.68
C ASP A 143 -1.92 -17.26 16.68
N ASN A 144 -2.30 -16.46 15.69
CA ASN A 144 -3.24 -16.84 14.65
C ASN A 144 -2.69 -17.97 13.74
N GLN A 145 -1.41 -17.96 13.42
CA GLN A 145 -0.78 -19.05 12.65
C GLN A 145 -0.76 -20.36 13.42
N ASN A 146 -0.46 -20.32 14.72
CA ASN A 146 -0.46 -21.52 15.56
C ASN A 146 -1.86 -22.11 15.72
N GLN A 147 -2.90 -21.29 15.85
CA GLN A 147 -4.29 -21.75 15.90
C GLN A 147 -4.73 -22.39 14.57
N ALA A 148 -4.35 -21.79 13.44
CA ALA A 148 -4.66 -22.35 12.12
C ALA A 148 -3.98 -23.71 11.88
N ASN A 149 -2.73 -23.86 12.31
CA ASN A 149 -1.99 -25.13 12.20
C ASN A 149 -2.60 -26.23 13.09
N GLN A 150 -3.02 -25.91 14.32
CA GLN A 150 -3.67 -26.87 15.20
C GLN A 150 -5.04 -27.32 14.69
N ALA A 151 -5.80 -26.43 14.03
CA ALA A 151 -7.07 -26.78 13.42
C ALA A 151 -6.94 -27.70 12.19
N SER A 152 -5.78 -27.66 11.49
CA SER A 152 -5.52 -28.51 10.33
C SER A 152 -4.99 -29.90 10.68
N GLU A 153 -4.48 -30.13 11.90
CA GLU A 153 -3.97 -31.42 12.37
C GLU A 153 -5.01 -32.26 13.09
N GLY A 154 -6.21 -31.72 13.38
CA GLY A 154 -7.29 -32.35 14.12
C GLY A 154 -8.48 -32.84 13.29
N GLY A 155 -8.35 -32.91 11.93
CA GLY A 155 -9.44 -33.30 11.02
C GLY A 155 -9.23 -34.68 10.34
#